data_282c65f204d592c2eb189a02a1b4797e
#
_entry.id   282c65f204d592c2eb189a02a1b4797e
#
_cell.length_a   1.000
_cell.length_b   1.000
_cell.length_c   1.000
_cell.angle_alpha   90.00
_cell.angle_beta   90.00
_cell.angle_gamma   90.00
#
_symmetry.space_group_name_H-M   'P 1'
#
loop_
_entity.id
_entity.type
_entity.pdbx_description
1 polymer ?
#
loop_
_entity_poly.entity_id
_entity_poly.type
_entity_poly.pdbx_seq_one_letter_code
_entity_poly.pdbx_strand_id
1 'polypeptide(L)'
;MSQNNYPKLHNATWPGIVGKGPDSEPIISFDDMLQYTAAAEVNGVKFDGIDIGLFDPHIDLDMSDDGIKILAEKVQKLNLNIGSLVAPIWGGPAMGSKEDRALFVEMVRKSCVFGQKLKDLGVRPYGIVRIDSASSVENWAKDPINNTKLIA
;
A
#
# COMPACT_ATOMS: atom_id res chain seq x y z
N MET A 1 -24.85 -14.14 -14.89
CA MET A 1 -23.83 -13.18 -15.39
C MET A 1 -22.52 -13.55 -14.75
N SER A 2 -21.52 -13.99 -15.50
CA SER A 2 -20.20 -14.30 -14.95
C SER A 2 -19.60 -13.02 -14.42
N GLN A 3 -19.32 -12.96 -13.14
CA GLN A 3 -18.48 -11.90 -12.58
C GLN A 3 -17.13 -11.99 -13.29
N ASN A 4 -16.79 -10.98 -14.05
CA ASN A 4 -15.46 -10.87 -14.62
C ASN A 4 -14.46 -10.79 -13.45
N ASN A 5 -13.72 -11.87 -13.26
CA ASN A 5 -12.71 -12.01 -12.21
C ASN A 5 -11.35 -11.40 -12.61
N TYR A 6 -11.28 -10.42 -13.35
CA TYR A 6 -10.12 -9.88 -13.87
C TYR A 6 -9.61 -8.79 -13.56
N PRO A 7 -8.27 -8.46 -13.66
CA PRO A 7 -7.56 -7.61 -12.74
C PRO A 7 -8.25 -6.25 -12.73
N LYS A 8 -8.66 -5.84 -11.55
CA LYS A 8 -9.29 -4.56 -11.33
C LYS A 8 -8.29 -3.45 -11.61
N LEU A 9 -8.75 -2.35 -12.21
CA LEU A 9 -7.91 -1.19 -12.45
C LEU A 9 -7.82 -0.36 -11.17
N HIS A 10 -6.63 -0.29 -10.59
CA HIS A 10 -6.37 0.48 -9.39
C HIS A 10 -5.39 1.62 -9.66
N ASN A 11 -5.63 2.75 -9.02
CA ASN A 11 -4.68 3.84 -8.96
C ASN A 11 -3.79 3.70 -7.71
N ALA A 12 -2.48 3.79 -7.88
CA ALA A 12 -1.55 3.83 -6.75
C ALA A 12 -1.53 5.23 -6.14
N THR A 13 -1.95 5.35 -4.88
CA THR A 13 -2.02 6.63 -4.18
C THR A 13 -0.68 7.01 -3.57
N TRP A 14 0.24 7.47 -4.40
CA TRP A 14 1.50 8.03 -3.93
C TRP A 14 1.35 9.52 -3.58
N PRO A 15 2.11 10.02 -2.59
CA PRO A 15 2.03 11.43 -2.17
C PRO A 15 2.48 12.47 -3.22
N GLY A 16 2.72 12.08 -4.44
CA GLY A 16 3.13 12.98 -5.51
C GLY A 16 4.65 13.20 -5.63
N ILE A 17 5.43 12.70 -4.67
CA ILE A 17 6.89 12.94 -4.58
C ILE A 17 7.77 11.80 -5.08
N VAL A 18 7.19 10.69 -5.53
CA VAL A 18 7.96 9.51 -5.97
C VAL A 18 8.75 9.84 -7.23
N GLY A 19 10.07 9.64 -7.14
CA GLY A 19 10.98 9.92 -8.25
C GLY A 19 11.29 11.40 -8.48
N LYS A 20 10.81 12.29 -7.60
CA LYS A 20 11.06 13.72 -7.64
C LYS A 20 11.96 14.15 -6.49
N GLY A 21 12.69 15.25 -6.66
CA GLY A 21 13.49 15.83 -5.59
C GLY A 21 12.60 16.43 -4.48
N PRO A 22 13.16 16.68 -3.30
CA PRO A 22 12.49 17.45 -2.28
C PRO A 22 11.98 18.78 -2.86
N ASP A 23 10.81 19.20 -2.44
CA ASP A 23 10.22 20.49 -2.83
C ASP A 23 9.81 20.62 -4.32
N SER A 24 9.86 19.54 -5.09
CA SER A 24 9.54 19.61 -6.52
C SER A 24 8.04 19.85 -6.79
N GLU A 25 7.15 19.40 -5.93
CA GLU A 25 5.70 19.60 -6.03
C GLU A 25 5.05 19.54 -4.64
N PRO A 26 3.94 20.24 -4.43
CA PRO A 26 3.15 20.10 -3.22
C PRO A 26 2.67 18.65 -3.04
N ILE A 27 2.56 18.22 -1.79
CA ILE A 27 1.97 16.93 -1.46
C ILE A 27 0.47 16.98 -1.79
N ILE A 28 0.00 15.99 -2.55
CA ILE A 28 -1.42 15.83 -2.83
C ILE A 28 -2.05 15.14 -1.63
N SER A 29 -3.14 15.68 -1.11
CA SER A 29 -3.84 15.05 0.02
C SER A 29 -4.44 13.70 -0.37
N PHE A 30 -4.58 12.81 0.60
CA PHE A 30 -5.22 11.52 0.35
C PHE A 30 -6.67 11.69 -0.15
N ASP A 31 -7.40 12.65 0.40
CA ASP A 31 -8.78 12.93 0.00
C ASP A 31 -8.86 13.43 -1.45
N ASP A 32 -7.93 14.29 -1.89
CA ASP A 32 -7.85 14.72 -3.28
C ASP A 32 -7.53 13.55 -4.22
N MET A 33 -6.60 12.67 -3.84
CA MET A 33 -6.28 11.47 -4.62
C MET A 33 -7.48 10.55 -4.79
N LEU A 34 -8.28 10.37 -3.74
CA LEU A 34 -9.53 9.61 -3.81
C LEU A 34 -10.51 10.26 -4.79
N GLN A 35 -10.69 11.58 -4.72
CA GLN A 35 -11.59 12.31 -5.61
C GLN A 35 -11.13 12.23 -7.06
N TYR A 36 -9.84 12.45 -7.33
CA TYR A 36 -9.28 12.36 -8.69
C TYR A 36 -9.40 10.94 -9.24
N THR A 37 -9.15 9.92 -8.43
CA THR A 37 -9.29 8.53 -8.85
C THR A 37 -10.73 8.20 -9.21
N ALA A 38 -11.69 8.60 -8.37
CA ALA A 38 -13.11 8.35 -8.60
C ALA A 38 -13.66 9.11 -9.83
N ALA A 39 -13.12 10.29 -10.11
CA ALA A 39 -13.53 11.12 -11.26
C ALA A 39 -12.84 10.72 -12.56
N ALA A 40 -11.70 10.05 -12.51
CA ALA A 40 -10.93 9.69 -13.71
C ALA A 40 -11.66 8.68 -14.58
N GLU A 41 -11.82 9.02 -15.85
CA GLU A 41 -12.45 8.16 -16.84
C GLU A 41 -11.77 8.33 -18.21
N VAL A 42 -11.44 7.22 -18.84
CA VAL A 42 -10.90 7.20 -20.21
C VAL A 42 -11.69 6.21 -21.04
N ASN A 43 -12.36 6.69 -22.08
CA ASN A 43 -13.19 5.89 -22.98
C ASN A 43 -14.24 5.01 -22.24
N GLY A 44 -14.87 5.56 -21.21
CA GLY A 44 -15.87 4.84 -20.40
C GLY A 44 -15.27 3.90 -19.36
N VAL A 45 -13.94 3.82 -19.23
CA VAL A 45 -13.26 3.00 -18.24
C VAL A 45 -12.85 3.86 -17.04
N LYS A 46 -13.26 3.44 -15.86
CA LYS A 46 -12.93 4.05 -14.56
C LYS A 46 -12.05 3.15 -13.73
N PHE A 47 -11.42 3.72 -12.71
CA PHE A 47 -10.77 2.93 -11.68
C PHE A 47 -11.80 2.19 -10.82
N ASP A 48 -11.49 0.93 -10.50
CA ASP A 48 -12.25 0.11 -9.55
C ASP A 48 -11.81 0.36 -8.10
N GLY A 49 -10.62 0.91 -7.91
CA GLY A 49 -10.05 1.07 -6.58
C GLY A 49 -8.70 1.78 -6.54
N ILE A 50 -8.09 1.67 -5.39
CA ILE A 50 -6.80 2.27 -5.06
C ILE A 50 -5.86 1.24 -4.44
N ASP A 51 -4.57 1.42 -4.65
CA ASP A 51 -3.50 0.79 -3.91
C ASP A 51 -2.86 1.83 -3.00
N ILE A 52 -2.72 1.55 -1.70
CA ILE A 52 -2.32 2.56 -0.71
C ILE A 52 -1.00 2.21 -0.02
N GLY A 53 -0.19 3.24 0.23
CA GLY A 53 0.97 3.17 1.11
C GLY A 53 0.56 3.39 2.57
N LEU A 54 1.05 2.54 3.47
CA LEU A 54 0.79 2.61 4.91
C LEU A 54 1.84 3.49 5.60
N PHE A 55 1.96 4.73 5.16
CA PHE A 55 2.98 5.68 5.61
C PHE A 55 2.55 7.13 5.38
N ASP A 56 3.19 8.02 6.13
CA ASP A 56 2.99 9.45 5.98
C ASP A 56 3.26 9.97 4.54
N PRO A 57 2.55 11.01 4.10
CA PRO A 57 1.56 11.78 4.86
C PRO A 57 0.13 11.27 4.74
N HIS A 58 -0.11 10.11 4.10
CA HIS A 58 -1.46 9.67 3.78
C HIS A 58 -2.07 8.78 4.84
N ILE A 59 -1.38 7.73 5.23
CA ILE A 59 -1.91 6.69 6.12
C ILE A 59 -0.89 6.42 7.21
N ASP A 60 -1.32 6.55 8.45
CA ASP A 60 -0.57 6.08 9.60
C ASP A 60 -0.89 4.60 9.86
N LEU A 61 0.12 3.75 9.85
CA LEU A 61 -0.04 2.31 10.12
C LEU A 61 -0.55 2.04 11.55
N ASP A 62 -0.28 2.95 12.49
CA ASP A 62 -0.74 2.88 13.87
C ASP A 62 -2.08 3.62 14.10
N MET A 63 -2.79 3.96 13.02
CA MET A 63 -4.12 4.55 13.05
C MET A 63 -5.08 3.74 13.93
N SER A 64 -5.91 4.43 14.69
CA SER A 64 -6.94 3.80 15.53
C SER A 64 -8.00 3.06 14.70
N ASP A 65 -8.73 2.15 15.33
CA ASP A 65 -9.83 1.44 14.68
C ASP A 65 -10.92 2.38 14.14
N ASP A 66 -11.21 3.47 14.84
CA ASP A 66 -12.12 4.52 14.35
C ASP A 66 -11.54 5.23 13.12
N GLY A 67 -10.24 5.50 13.10
CA GLY A 67 -9.55 6.05 11.92
C GLY A 67 -9.64 5.12 10.72
N ILE A 68 -9.43 3.83 10.90
CA ILE A 68 -9.56 2.81 9.85
C ILE A 68 -11.00 2.74 9.33
N LYS A 69 -11.99 2.86 10.21
CA LYS A 69 -13.40 2.90 9.83
C LYS A 69 -13.72 4.14 8.99
N ILE A 70 -13.25 5.31 9.41
CA ILE A 70 -13.42 6.57 8.64
C ILE A 70 -12.75 6.44 7.26
N LEU A 71 -11.56 5.85 7.16
CA LEU A 71 -10.88 5.56 5.90
C LEU A 71 -11.74 4.67 5.00
N ALA A 72 -12.28 3.59 5.54
CA ALA A 72 -13.14 2.67 4.81
C ALA A 72 -14.40 3.37 4.29
N GLU A 73 -15.07 4.18 5.11
CA GLU A 73 -16.26 4.94 4.74
C GLU A 73 -15.97 5.94 3.60
N LYS A 74 -14.82 6.63 3.63
CA LYS A 74 -14.40 7.54 2.54
C LYS A 74 -14.27 6.81 1.21
N VAL A 75 -13.62 5.63 1.22
CA VAL A 75 -13.41 4.82 0.02
C VAL A 75 -14.74 4.27 -0.52
N GLN A 76 -15.59 3.75 0.36
CA GLN A 76 -16.92 3.23 0.00
C GLN A 76 -17.81 4.31 -0.62
N LYS A 77 -17.80 5.52 -0.04
CA LYS A 77 -18.61 6.65 -0.52
C LYS A 77 -18.31 7.00 -1.99
N LEU A 78 -17.10 6.70 -2.45
CA LEU A 78 -16.66 6.94 -3.82
C LEU A 78 -16.79 5.71 -4.72
N ASN A 79 -17.39 4.62 -4.23
CA ASN A 79 -17.51 3.33 -4.91
C ASN A 79 -16.15 2.72 -5.33
N LEU A 80 -15.10 3.01 -4.56
CA LEU A 80 -13.77 2.44 -4.75
C LEU A 80 -13.53 1.27 -3.80
N ASN A 81 -12.58 0.41 -4.15
CA ASN A 81 -12.05 -0.63 -3.29
C ASN A 81 -10.58 -0.35 -2.95
N ILE A 82 -10.07 -0.98 -1.90
CA ILE A 82 -8.65 -0.99 -1.57
C ILE A 82 -8.07 -2.34 -2.02
N GLY A 83 -7.00 -2.29 -2.80
CA GLY A 83 -6.27 -3.47 -3.27
C GLY A 83 -4.98 -3.71 -2.50
N SER A 84 -3.84 -3.46 -3.15
CA SER A 84 -2.53 -3.59 -2.53
C SER A 84 -2.31 -2.59 -1.41
N LEU A 85 -1.65 -3.07 -0.37
CA LEU A 85 -1.06 -2.22 0.68
C LEU A 85 0.46 -2.24 0.51
N VAL A 86 1.10 -1.10 0.62
CA VAL A 86 2.56 -0.99 0.65
C VAL A 86 2.99 -0.78 2.09
N ALA A 87 3.67 -1.78 2.66
CA ALA A 87 4.17 -1.70 4.02
C ALA A 87 5.32 -0.68 4.12
N PRO A 88 5.44 0.07 5.22
CA PRO A 88 6.46 1.10 5.39
C PRO A 88 7.82 0.51 5.79
N ILE A 89 8.36 -0.37 4.96
CA ILE A 89 9.59 -1.13 5.22
C ILE A 89 10.55 -1.05 4.05
N TRP A 90 11.19 0.10 3.91
CA TRP A 90 12.22 0.34 2.91
C TRP A 90 13.63 0.24 3.49
N GLY A 91 14.61 0.20 2.60
CA GLY A 91 16.02 0.21 2.97
C GLY A 91 16.59 -1.16 3.35
N GLY A 92 15.84 -2.23 3.10
CA GLY A 92 16.33 -3.62 3.25
C GLY A 92 16.45 -4.13 4.69
N PRO A 93 15.53 -3.81 5.61
CA PRO A 93 15.63 -4.30 6.99
C PRO A 93 15.56 -5.83 7.09
N ALA A 94 14.94 -6.51 6.14
CA ALA A 94 14.94 -7.98 6.07
C ALA A 94 16.34 -8.58 5.95
N MET A 95 17.30 -7.81 5.42
CA MET A 95 18.70 -8.22 5.22
C MET A 95 19.65 -7.61 6.25
N GLY A 96 19.13 -6.88 7.22
CA GLY A 96 19.88 -6.17 8.24
C GLY A 96 20.25 -7.02 9.46
N SER A 97 20.47 -6.34 10.57
CA SER A 97 20.74 -6.95 11.90
C SER A 97 19.57 -7.82 12.36
N LYS A 98 19.74 -8.48 13.49
CA LYS A 98 18.65 -9.24 14.12
C LYS A 98 17.49 -8.31 14.52
N GLU A 99 17.81 -7.13 15.01
CA GLU A 99 16.88 -6.09 15.40
C GLU A 99 16.11 -5.54 14.20
N ASP A 100 16.79 -5.29 13.07
CA ASP A 100 16.17 -4.85 11.82
C ASP A 100 15.19 -5.90 11.29
N ARG A 101 15.57 -7.17 11.33
CA ARG A 101 14.68 -8.26 10.92
C ARG A 101 13.47 -8.42 11.82
N ALA A 102 13.64 -8.21 13.14
CA ALA A 102 12.51 -8.23 14.07
C ALA A 102 11.53 -7.08 13.78
N LEU A 103 12.05 -5.89 13.50
CA LEU A 103 11.24 -4.75 13.07
C LEU A 103 10.51 -5.04 11.75
N PHE A 104 11.19 -5.61 10.77
CA PHE A 104 10.60 -6.01 9.50
C PHE A 104 9.38 -6.94 9.70
N VAL A 105 9.55 -8.00 10.49
CA VAL A 105 8.47 -8.94 10.78
C VAL A 105 7.29 -8.25 11.47
N GLU A 106 7.57 -7.38 12.44
CA GLU A 106 6.52 -6.65 13.16
C GLU A 106 5.75 -5.69 12.24
N MET A 107 6.44 -4.97 11.36
CA MET A 107 5.79 -4.05 10.41
C MET A 107 4.95 -4.80 9.37
N VAL A 108 5.42 -5.96 8.89
CA VAL A 108 4.64 -6.84 8.00
C VAL A 108 3.39 -7.33 8.74
N ARG A 109 3.53 -7.80 9.99
CA ARG A 109 2.42 -8.25 10.81
C ARG A 109 1.37 -7.16 11.01
N LYS A 110 1.78 -5.95 11.38
CA LYS A 110 0.90 -4.78 11.51
C LYS A 110 0.17 -4.47 10.20
N SER A 111 0.89 -4.48 9.08
CA SER A 111 0.30 -4.23 7.75
C SER A 111 -0.75 -5.28 7.38
N CYS A 112 -0.51 -6.55 7.71
CA CYS A 112 -1.49 -7.61 7.51
C CYS A 112 -2.73 -7.44 8.40
N VAL A 113 -2.54 -7.07 9.67
CA VAL A 113 -3.67 -6.79 10.60
C VAL A 113 -4.49 -5.60 10.12
N PHE A 114 -3.83 -4.53 9.69
CA PHE A 114 -4.49 -3.36 9.09
C PHE A 114 -5.33 -3.78 7.87
N GLY A 115 -4.73 -4.55 6.98
CA GLY A 115 -5.42 -5.08 5.80
C GLY A 115 -6.60 -5.98 6.12
N GLN A 116 -6.52 -6.79 7.19
CA GLN A 116 -7.64 -7.61 7.65
C GLN A 116 -8.80 -6.74 8.16
N LYS A 117 -8.52 -5.68 8.93
CA LYS A 117 -9.55 -4.74 9.38
C LYS A 117 -10.29 -4.09 8.20
N LEU A 118 -9.57 -3.66 7.16
CA LEU A 118 -10.19 -3.13 5.94
C LEU A 118 -11.06 -4.16 5.21
N LYS A 119 -10.65 -5.43 5.22
CA LYS A 119 -11.44 -6.53 4.67
C LYS A 119 -12.73 -6.75 5.47
N ASP A 120 -12.64 -6.74 6.79
CA ASP A 120 -13.79 -6.93 7.68
C ASP A 120 -14.81 -5.76 7.56
N LEU A 121 -14.33 -4.58 7.21
CA LEU A 121 -15.14 -3.41 6.86
C LEU A 121 -15.69 -3.44 5.41
N GLY A 122 -15.37 -4.48 4.63
CA GLY A 122 -15.93 -4.70 3.30
C GLY A 122 -15.32 -3.88 2.16
N VAL A 123 -14.24 -3.12 2.41
CA VAL A 123 -13.60 -2.26 1.38
C VAL A 123 -12.41 -2.91 0.70
N ARG A 124 -11.94 -4.06 1.19
CA ARG A 124 -10.78 -4.77 0.65
C ARG A 124 -11.14 -6.21 0.30
N PRO A 125 -11.72 -6.45 -0.89
CA PRO A 125 -12.23 -7.77 -1.27
C PRO A 125 -11.13 -8.82 -1.48
N TYR A 126 -9.91 -8.41 -1.75
CA TYR A 126 -8.71 -9.26 -1.87
C TYR A 126 -7.51 -8.55 -1.25
N GLY A 127 -6.42 -9.28 -1.01
CA GLY A 127 -5.33 -8.67 -0.29
C GLY A 127 -3.93 -9.08 -0.73
N ILE A 128 -3.17 -8.08 -1.13
CA ILE A 128 -1.72 -8.17 -1.31
C ILE A 128 -1.11 -7.14 -0.37
N VAL A 129 -0.07 -7.53 0.37
CA VAL A 129 0.81 -6.61 1.07
C VAL A 129 2.14 -6.64 0.34
N ARG A 130 2.50 -5.52 -0.26
CA ARG A 130 3.81 -5.34 -0.87
C ARG A 130 4.83 -5.05 0.22
N ILE A 131 5.93 -5.76 0.15
CA ILE A 131 7.10 -5.57 1.00
C ILE A 131 8.33 -5.35 0.13
N ASP A 132 9.23 -4.48 0.57
CA ASP A 132 10.51 -4.27 -0.08
C ASP A 132 11.61 -4.93 0.77
N SER A 133 12.32 -5.89 0.17
CA SER A 133 13.19 -6.80 0.91
C SER A 133 14.65 -6.40 0.90
N ALA A 134 15.08 -5.59 -0.06
CA ALA A 134 16.48 -5.22 -0.22
C ALA A 134 16.65 -3.71 -0.38
N SER A 135 17.78 -3.20 0.13
CA SER A 135 18.15 -1.79 0.01
C SER A 135 18.56 -1.39 -1.42
N SER A 136 19.03 -2.35 -2.21
CA SER A 136 19.44 -2.15 -3.60
C SER A 136 19.51 -3.47 -4.35
N VAL A 137 19.48 -3.38 -5.69
CA VAL A 137 19.70 -4.55 -6.58
C VAL A 137 21.08 -5.16 -6.34
N GLU A 138 22.09 -4.35 -6.11
CA GLU A 138 23.45 -4.82 -5.86
C GLU A 138 23.52 -5.66 -4.56
N ASN A 139 22.90 -5.19 -3.49
CA ASN A 139 22.86 -5.94 -2.23
C ASN A 139 22.10 -7.26 -2.38
N TRP A 140 20.98 -7.24 -3.10
CA TRP A 140 20.23 -8.46 -3.42
C TRP A 140 21.07 -9.46 -4.23
N ALA A 141 21.77 -9.00 -5.27
CA ALA A 141 22.50 -9.82 -6.19
C ALA A 141 23.75 -10.51 -5.59
N LYS A 142 24.28 -10.00 -4.46
CA LYS A 142 25.44 -10.61 -3.78
C LYS A 142 25.16 -12.03 -3.28
N ASP A 143 23.98 -12.29 -2.78
CA ASP A 143 23.55 -13.61 -2.29
C ASP A 143 22.03 -13.79 -2.38
N PRO A 144 21.49 -13.93 -3.61
CA PRO A 144 20.04 -13.95 -3.79
C PRO A 144 19.36 -15.15 -3.13
N ILE A 145 20.05 -16.27 -3.00
CA ILE A 145 19.48 -17.48 -2.39
C ILE A 145 19.31 -17.29 -0.87
N ASN A 146 20.36 -16.79 -0.22
CA ASN A 146 20.30 -16.56 1.22
C ASN A 146 19.36 -15.41 1.55
N ASN A 147 19.38 -14.35 0.75
CA ASN A 147 18.47 -13.21 0.92
C ASN A 147 17.01 -13.63 0.79
N THR A 148 16.69 -14.52 -0.17
CA THR A 148 15.34 -15.10 -0.27
C THR A 148 14.96 -15.88 0.99
N LYS A 149 15.87 -16.68 1.54
CA LYS A 149 15.61 -17.43 2.79
C LYS A 149 15.42 -16.54 4.01
N LEU A 150 16.07 -15.39 4.06
CA LEU A 150 15.92 -14.44 5.17
C LEU A 150 14.56 -13.74 5.18
N ILE A 151 13.90 -13.66 4.03
CA ILE A 151 12.59 -13.01 3.86
C ILE A 151 11.44 -14.00 4.08
N ALA A 152 11.66 -15.25 3.73
CA ALA A 152 10.69 -16.32 3.88
C ALA A 152 10.52 -16.78 5.34
#